data_7a349bb6215bb9c4cfcdaf50fa50c590
#
_entry.id   7a349bb6215bb9c4cfcdaf50fa50c590
#
_cell.length_a   1.000
_cell.length_b   1.000
_cell.length_c   1.000
_cell.angle_alpha   90.00
_cell.angle_beta   90.00
_cell.angle_gamma   90.00
#
_symmetry.space_group_name_H-M   'P 1'
#
loop_
_entity.id
_entity.type
_entity.pdbx_description
1 polymer ?
#
loop_
_entity_poly.entity_id
_entity_poly.type
_entity_poly.pdbx_seq_one_letter_code
_entity_poly.pdbx_strand_id
1 'polypeptide(L)'
;MTRHFQILVSENMPSNLPANTLIINEFSKIQNLLGQEFETILFDARKGIHLEALAIAAGTLKMNGALIILLSNWEKLHSQIDEDSLRWSGSIEAIATPRFMTYFKHCIHKYGFPILYHQNDLKFGRTSPQLFVNHNATLDQQKIIEQILQKEFELYFLTAKRGRGKSALAGLLANQLDTKIYLTAPNKSAVKILAEFSQKEIIFIAPDELFLALQNDPSFSENAWLF
;
A
#
# COMPACT_ATOMS: atom_id res chain seq x y z
N MET A 1 -11.22 6.73 -14.61
CA MET A 1 -10.91 6.37 -13.21
C MET A 1 -9.55 6.99 -12.88
N THR A 2 -9.54 8.10 -12.17
CA THR A 2 -8.33 8.93 -12.01
C THR A 2 -8.02 9.13 -10.54
N ARG A 3 -6.78 8.83 -10.14
CA ARG A 3 -6.23 9.29 -8.87
C ARG A 3 -5.79 10.75 -9.03
N HIS A 4 -6.02 11.57 -8.03
CA HIS A 4 -5.63 12.98 -8.02
C HIS A 4 -4.31 13.15 -7.28
N PHE A 5 -3.31 13.66 -7.96
CA PHE A 5 -2.03 13.99 -7.36
C PHE A 5 -1.89 15.52 -7.38
N GLN A 6 -1.57 16.14 -6.24
CA GLN A 6 -1.56 17.59 -6.08
C GLN A 6 -0.40 18.02 -5.19
N ILE A 7 0.16 19.17 -5.48
CA ILE A 7 1.13 19.86 -4.62
C ILE A 7 0.40 21.00 -3.93
N LEU A 8 0.46 21.06 -2.60
CA LEU A 8 0.05 22.23 -1.83
C LEU A 8 1.29 22.94 -1.30
N VAL A 9 1.42 24.22 -1.60
CA VAL A 9 2.52 25.06 -1.11
C VAL A 9 1.99 25.89 0.08
N SER A 10 2.40 25.53 1.29
CA SER A 10 1.97 26.20 2.52
C SER A 10 2.88 25.85 3.68
N GLU A 11 3.22 26.84 4.52
CA GLU A 11 3.91 26.62 5.78
C GLU A 11 3.00 25.95 6.83
N ASN A 12 1.70 26.11 6.69
CA ASN A 12 0.73 25.59 7.64
C ASN A 12 0.03 24.34 7.11
N MET A 13 -0.36 23.46 8.04
CA MET A 13 -1.25 22.35 7.73
C MET A 13 -2.61 22.89 7.23
N PRO A 14 -3.18 22.30 6.16
CA PRO A 14 -4.52 22.68 5.73
C PRO A 14 -5.56 22.29 6.79
N SER A 15 -6.48 23.21 7.10
CA SER A 15 -7.50 23.02 8.12
C SER A 15 -8.78 22.36 7.60
N ASN A 16 -8.93 22.26 6.28
CA ASN A 16 -10.14 21.75 5.60
C ASN A 16 -10.02 20.29 5.16
N LEU A 17 -9.09 19.53 5.76
CA LEU A 17 -8.91 18.11 5.44
C LEU A 17 -10.13 17.28 5.89
N PRO A 18 -10.57 16.31 5.10
CA PRO A 18 -11.54 15.30 5.53
C PRO A 18 -11.07 14.56 6.80
N ALA A 19 -12.00 14.22 7.68
CA ALA A 19 -11.69 13.57 8.95
C ALA A 19 -10.94 12.21 8.80
N ASN A 20 -11.15 11.53 7.67
CA ASN A 20 -10.51 10.24 7.35
C ASN A 20 -9.21 10.40 6.52
N THR A 21 -8.62 11.60 6.47
CA THR A 21 -7.35 11.81 5.78
C THR A 21 -6.21 11.14 6.53
N LEU A 22 -5.45 10.30 5.83
CA LEU A 22 -4.17 9.82 6.35
C LEU A 22 -3.12 10.92 6.24
N ILE A 23 -2.56 11.34 7.36
CA ILE A 23 -1.45 12.30 7.42
C ILE A 23 -0.15 11.52 7.63
N ILE A 24 0.81 11.70 6.72
CA ILE A 24 2.13 11.09 6.77
C ILE A 24 3.14 12.21 7.02
N ASN A 25 3.61 12.30 8.25
CA ASN A 25 4.64 13.24 8.72
C ASN A 25 5.81 12.54 9.43
N GLU A 26 5.66 11.24 9.69
CA GLU A 26 6.69 10.36 10.23
C GLU A 26 6.85 9.13 9.33
N PHE A 27 8.09 8.72 9.08
CA PHE A 27 8.39 7.68 8.09
C PHE A 27 8.83 6.35 8.70
N SER A 28 9.12 6.30 9.99
CA SER A 28 9.65 5.12 10.69
C SER A 28 8.75 3.88 10.61
N LYS A 29 7.43 4.08 10.47
CA LYS A 29 6.43 3.00 10.41
C LYS A 29 5.66 2.96 9.08
N ILE A 30 6.20 3.58 8.04
CA ILE A 30 5.50 3.73 6.76
C ILE A 30 5.15 2.38 6.10
N GLN A 31 5.96 1.36 6.32
CA GLN A 31 5.73 0.01 5.79
C GLN A 31 4.46 -0.64 6.35
N ASN A 32 3.99 -0.22 7.53
CA ASN A 32 2.74 -0.70 8.12
C ASN A 32 1.50 -0.29 7.31
N LEU A 33 1.63 0.67 6.40
CA LEU A 33 0.56 1.09 5.50
C LEU A 33 0.39 0.16 4.29
N LEU A 34 1.35 -0.71 4.03
CA LEU A 34 1.26 -1.67 2.93
C LEU A 34 0.05 -2.61 3.13
N GLY A 35 -0.74 -2.78 2.07
CA GLY A 35 -1.98 -3.56 2.12
C GLY A 35 -3.22 -2.78 2.58
N GLN A 36 -3.06 -1.56 3.10
CA GLN A 36 -4.17 -0.67 3.40
C GLN A 36 -4.53 0.22 2.20
N GLU A 37 -5.72 0.81 2.22
CA GLU A 37 -6.18 1.71 1.17
C GLU A 37 -6.84 2.96 1.78
N PHE A 38 -6.46 4.13 1.24
CA PHE A 38 -6.90 5.44 1.73
C PHE A 38 -7.53 6.27 0.62
N GLU A 39 -8.53 7.06 0.97
CA GLU A 39 -9.22 7.97 0.04
C GLU A 39 -8.47 9.27 -0.15
N THR A 40 -7.93 9.80 0.94
CA THR A 40 -7.14 11.03 0.92
C THR A 40 -5.88 10.82 1.77
N ILE A 41 -4.74 11.17 1.20
CA ILE A 41 -3.45 11.12 1.87
C ILE A 41 -2.82 12.51 1.78
N LEU A 42 -2.43 13.07 2.91
CA LEU A 42 -1.55 14.22 3.00
C LEU A 42 -0.14 13.75 3.35
N PHE A 43 0.80 13.96 2.46
CA PHE A 43 2.21 13.67 2.64
C PHE A 43 2.94 14.97 2.99
N ASP A 44 3.38 15.10 4.23
CA ASP A 44 4.09 16.29 4.70
C ASP A 44 5.57 16.22 4.29
N ALA A 45 5.92 16.95 3.26
CA ALA A 45 7.26 17.04 2.70
C ALA A 45 7.94 18.41 2.97
N ARG A 46 7.44 19.17 3.94
CA ARG A 46 8.00 20.50 4.24
C ARG A 46 9.44 20.44 4.74
N LYS A 47 9.84 19.35 5.35
CA LYS A 47 11.20 19.12 5.85
C LYS A 47 12.08 18.26 4.93
N GLY A 48 11.50 17.57 3.97
CA GLY A 48 12.19 16.71 3.03
C GLY A 48 11.27 15.71 2.36
N ILE A 49 11.75 15.06 1.32
CA ILE A 49 10.96 14.09 0.53
C ILE A 49 11.54 12.70 0.71
N HIS A 50 10.92 11.89 1.56
CA HIS A 50 11.23 10.48 1.71
C HIS A 50 10.59 9.66 0.57
N LEU A 51 11.38 9.32 -0.45
CA LEU A 51 10.87 8.70 -1.68
C LEU A 51 10.18 7.36 -1.47
N GLU A 52 10.72 6.50 -0.62
CA GLU A 52 10.08 5.21 -0.31
C GLU A 52 8.70 5.42 0.32
N ALA A 53 8.60 6.34 1.27
CA ALA A 53 7.34 6.67 1.92
C ALA A 53 6.34 7.26 0.91
N LEU A 54 6.79 8.12 0.00
CA LEU A 54 5.96 8.67 -1.07
C LEU A 54 5.46 7.59 -2.02
N ALA A 55 6.32 6.62 -2.37
CA ALA A 55 5.94 5.49 -3.23
C ALA A 55 4.89 4.59 -2.55
N ILE A 56 5.06 4.31 -1.25
CA ILE A 56 4.07 3.57 -0.46
C ILE A 56 2.75 4.34 -0.38
N ALA A 57 2.78 5.63 -0.08
CA ALA A 57 1.60 6.49 -0.05
C ALA A 57 0.83 6.46 -1.39
N ALA A 58 1.53 6.67 -2.51
CA ALA A 58 0.93 6.60 -3.84
C ALA A 58 0.34 5.21 -4.14
N GLY A 59 1.00 4.15 -3.65
CA GLY A 59 0.55 2.78 -3.82
C GLY A 59 -0.69 2.41 -2.99
N THR A 60 -0.91 3.03 -1.84
CA THR A 60 -2.05 2.78 -0.95
C THR A 60 -3.26 3.67 -1.23
N LEU A 61 -3.17 4.54 -2.23
CA LEU A 61 -4.27 5.42 -2.61
C LEU A 61 -5.37 4.64 -3.34
N LYS A 62 -6.61 4.75 -2.86
CA LYS A 62 -7.80 4.19 -3.51
C LYS A 62 -8.02 4.77 -4.90
N MET A 63 -8.83 4.10 -5.68
CA MET A 63 -9.38 4.65 -6.92
C MET A 63 -10.20 5.91 -6.61
N ASN A 64 -10.03 6.96 -7.43
CA ASN A 64 -10.59 8.29 -7.22
C ASN A 64 -10.11 8.99 -5.93
N GLY A 65 -9.06 8.45 -5.29
CA GLY A 65 -8.42 9.05 -4.15
C GLY A 65 -7.52 10.24 -4.51
N ALA A 66 -7.15 11.02 -3.50
CA ALA A 66 -6.29 12.17 -3.62
C ALA A 66 -5.01 12.02 -2.78
N LEU A 67 -3.85 12.24 -3.40
CA LEU A 67 -2.56 12.38 -2.73
C LEU A 67 -2.13 13.84 -2.83
N ILE A 68 -1.96 14.47 -1.68
CA ILE A 68 -1.55 15.87 -1.53
C ILE A 68 -0.14 15.86 -0.94
N ILE A 69 0.83 16.42 -1.65
CA ILE A 69 2.18 16.66 -1.12
C ILE A 69 2.22 18.10 -0.62
N LEU A 70 2.47 18.27 0.67
CA LEU A 70 2.61 19.57 1.33
C LEU A 70 4.09 19.99 1.31
N LEU A 71 4.37 21.12 0.69
CA LEU A 71 5.69 21.75 0.62
C LEU A 71 5.63 23.15 1.24
N SER A 72 6.70 23.58 1.91
CA SER A 72 6.78 24.93 2.46
C SER A 72 6.94 26.01 1.39
N ASN A 73 7.78 25.79 0.40
CA ASN A 73 8.09 26.77 -0.63
C ASN A 73 8.45 26.11 -1.96
N TRP A 74 7.68 26.38 -3.00
CA TRP A 74 7.94 25.81 -4.32
C TRP A 74 9.17 26.43 -5.00
N GLU A 75 9.33 27.75 -4.92
CA GLU A 75 10.41 28.44 -5.64
C GLU A 75 11.79 28.10 -5.07
N LYS A 76 11.88 28.03 -3.75
CA LYS A 76 13.12 27.75 -3.02
C LYS A 76 13.40 26.25 -2.79
N LEU A 77 12.58 25.36 -3.34
CA LEU A 77 12.68 23.92 -3.08
C LEU A 77 14.08 23.36 -3.38
N HIS A 78 14.77 23.88 -4.42
CA HIS A 78 16.12 23.45 -4.81
C HIS A 78 17.22 23.79 -3.78
N SER A 79 16.98 24.81 -2.95
CA SER A 79 17.94 25.25 -1.91
C SER A 79 17.48 24.89 -0.50
N GLN A 80 16.31 24.28 -0.36
CA GLN A 80 15.79 23.82 0.92
C GLN A 80 16.63 22.64 1.44
N ILE A 81 16.92 22.67 2.74
CA ILE A 81 17.53 21.53 3.44
C ILE A 81 16.54 20.37 3.44
N ASP A 82 17.02 19.19 3.06
CA ASP A 82 16.26 17.95 2.99
C ASP A 82 16.63 17.07 4.19
N GLU A 83 15.78 17.01 5.22
CA GLU A 83 16.02 16.19 6.40
C GLU A 83 16.15 14.69 6.07
N ASP A 84 15.52 14.20 4.98
CA ASP A 84 15.69 12.81 4.55
C ASP A 84 17.13 12.48 4.12
N SER A 85 17.93 13.51 3.80
CA SER A 85 19.34 13.33 3.44
C SER A 85 20.17 12.68 4.56
N LEU A 86 19.79 12.86 5.82
CA LEU A 86 20.46 12.23 6.98
C LEU A 86 20.43 10.70 6.89
N ARG A 87 19.40 10.13 6.31
CA ARG A 87 19.23 8.68 6.20
C ARG A 87 20.23 8.01 5.24
N TRP A 88 20.69 8.73 4.23
CA TRP A 88 21.47 8.13 3.13
C TRP A 88 22.79 8.84 2.79
N SER A 89 22.97 10.11 3.21
CA SER A 89 24.15 10.90 2.82
C SER A 89 25.42 10.54 3.60
N GLY A 90 25.28 9.93 4.79
CA GLY A 90 26.39 9.72 5.72
C GLY A 90 26.87 11.02 6.39
N SER A 91 26.20 12.15 6.14
CA SER A 91 26.49 13.43 6.80
C SER A 91 25.88 13.47 8.20
N ILE A 92 26.52 14.21 9.11
CA ILE A 92 26.00 14.47 10.46
C ILE A 92 24.87 15.51 10.42
N GLU A 93 24.88 16.40 9.41
CA GLU A 93 23.87 17.42 9.21
C GLU A 93 23.09 17.19 7.92
N ALA A 94 21.81 17.57 7.93
CA ALA A 94 20.98 17.50 6.73
C ALA A 94 21.49 18.47 5.68
N ILE A 95 21.50 18.03 4.43
CA ILE A 95 22.00 18.78 3.27
C ILE A 95 20.89 19.08 2.27
N ALA A 96 21.06 20.14 1.49
CA ALA A 96 20.19 20.38 0.35
C ALA A 96 20.44 19.36 -0.77
N THR A 97 19.39 19.01 -1.51
CA THR A 97 19.41 18.04 -2.61
C THR A 97 19.00 18.71 -3.94
N PRO A 98 19.72 19.73 -4.43
CA PRO A 98 19.25 20.62 -5.49
C PRO A 98 18.96 19.88 -6.82
N ARG A 99 19.78 18.88 -7.18
CA ARG A 99 19.60 18.10 -8.41
C ARG A 99 18.31 17.25 -8.35
N PHE A 100 18.08 16.61 -7.22
CA PHE A 100 16.87 15.83 -7.00
C PHE A 100 15.62 16.74 -7.02
N MET A 101 15.65 17.85 -6.31
CA MET A 101 14.52 18.79 -6.25
C MET A 101 14.22 19.43 -7.63
N THR A 102 15.27 19.71 -8.42
CA THR A 102 15.09 20.17 -9.80
C THR A 102 14.43 19.10 -10.67
N TYR A 103 14.85 17.84 -10.54
CA TYR A 103 14.23 16.72 -11.25
C TYR A 103 12.78 16.48 -10.80
N PHE A 104 12.52 16.56 -9.50
CA PHE A 104 11.17 16.47 -8.95
C PHE A 104 10.24 17.55 -9.54
N LYS A 105 10.67 18.81 -9.53
CA LYS A 105 9.92 19.92 -10.17
C LYS A 105 9.68 19.64 -11.66
N HIS A 106 10.68 19.17 -12.38
CA HIS A 106 10.52 18.79 -13.79
C HIS A 106 9.45 17.72 -13.96
N CYS A 107 9.43 16.68 -13.13
CA CYS A 107 8.42 15.63 -13.19
C CYS A 107 7.00 16.19 -12.93
N ILE A 108 6.84 17.04 -11.92
CA ILE A 108 5.56 17.66 -11.61
C ILE A 108 5.01 18.44 -12.81
N HIS A 109 5.85 19.25 -13.44
CA HIS A 109 5.46 20.00 -14.65
C HIS A 109 5.20 19.08 -15.85
N LYS A 110 6.08 18.10 -16.10
CA LYS A 110 5.97 17.17 -17.22
C LYS A 110 4.65 16.39 -17.21
N TYR A 111 4.19 15.99 -16.03
CA TYR A 111 2.96 15.23 -15.89
C TYR A 111 1.73 16.09 -15.58
N GLY A 112 1.89 17.43 -15.56
CA GLY A 112 0.78 18.37 -15.39
C GLY A 112 0.09 18.29 -14.03
N PHE A 113 0.84 17.93 -12.95
CA PHE A 113 0.26 17.93 -11.63
C PHE A 113 0.03 19.37 -11.13
N PRO A 114 -1.16 19.68 -10.58
CA PRO A 114 -1.47 21.02 -10.13
C PRO A 114 -0.63 21.41 -8.92
N ILE A 115 -0.14 22.65 -8.94
CA ILE A 115 0.55 23.31 -7.82
C ILE A 115 -0.40 24.36 -7.28
N LEU A 116 -0.82 24.20 -6.04
CA LEU A 116 -1.85 24.99 -5.37
C LEU A 116 -1.22 25.80 -4.24
N TYR A 117 -1.65 27.04 -4.10
CA TYR A 117 -1.21 27.95 -3.03
C TYR A 117 -2.33 28.23 -2.02
N HIS A 118 -3.55 27.77 -2.31
CA HIS A 118 -4.70 27.92 -1.44
C HIS A 118 -5.32 26.56 -1.12
N GLN A 119 -5.53 26.29 0.15
CA GLN A 119 -6.13 25.04 0.61
C GLN A 119 -7.55 24.80 0.08
N ASN A 120 -8.27 25.87 -0.26
CA ASN A 120 -9.64 25.76 -0.80
C ASN A 120 -9.69 25.17 -2.23
N ASP A 121 -8.56 25.15 -2.94
CA ASP A 121 -8.45 24.59 -4.29
C ASP A 121 -8.16 23.08 -4.24
N LEU A 122 -7.92 22.51 -3.07
CA LEU A 122 -7.64 21.08 -2.91
C LEU A 122 -8.83 20.23 -3.37
N LYS A 123 -8.52 19.20 -4.10
CA LYS A 123 -9.45 18.13 -4.45
C LYS A 123 -9.19 16.94 -3.55
N PHE A 124 -10.20 16.53 -2.82
CA PHE A 124 -10.13 15.36 -1.95
C PHE A 124 -10.62 14.10 -2.66
N GLY A 125 -10.19 12.95 -2.16
CA GLY A 125 -10.73 11.67 -2.58
C GLY A 125 -12.24 11.63 -2.32
N ARG A 126 -12.97 11.10 -3.28
CA ARG A 126 -14.41 10.85 -3.10
C ARG A 126 -14.58 9.42 -2.68
N THR A 127 -15.40 9.21 -1.66
CA THR A 127 -15.89 7.88 -1.32
C THR A 127 -16.57 7.32 -2.57
N SER A 128 -15.91 6.38 -3.23
CA SER A 128 -16.65 5.57 -4.22
C SER A 128 -17.75 4.88 -3.44
N PRO A 129 -19.01 4.88 -3.92
CA PRO A 129 -20.02 4.02 -3.32
C PRO A 129 -19.37 2.64 -3.18
N GLN A 130 -19.51 2.03 -1.99
CA GLN A 130 -18.98 0.69 -1.78
C GLN A 130 -19.50 -0.16 -2.93
N LEU A 131 -18.63 -0.48 -3.87
CA LEU A 131 -18.91 -1.51 -4.83
C LEU A 131 -19.25 -2.71 -3.97
N PHE A 132 -20.46 -3.22 -4.09
CA PHE A 132 -20.84 -4.47 -3.45
C PHE A 132 -19.71 -5.44 -3.69
N VAL A 133 -19.03 -5.85 -2.63
CA VAL A 133 -17.97 -6.84 -2.74
C VAL A 133 -18.68 -8.11 -3.18
N ASN A 134 -18.59 -8.41 -4.46
CA ASN A 134 -19.11 -9.67 -4.96
C ASN A 134 -18.16 -10.76 -4.46
N HIS A 135 -18.59 -11.51 -3.47
CA HIS A 135 -17.85 -12.62 -2.90
C HIS A 135 -17.78 -13.84 -3.84
N ASN A 136 -18.38 -13.77 -5.02
CA ASN A 136 -18.29 -14.82 -6.02
C ASN A 136 -16.98 -14.68 -6.83
N ALA A 137 -16.42 -15.82 -7.19
CA ALA A 137 -15.28 -15.87 -8.07
C ALA A 137 -15.63 -15.32 -9.46
N THR A 138 -14.72 -14.56 -10.05
CA THR A 138 -14.81 -14.22 -11.47
C THR A 138 -14.56 -15.47 -12.32
N LEU A 139 -14.93 -15.46 -13.60
CA LEU A 139 -14.68 -16.60 -14.51
C LEU A 139 -13.20 -16.99 -14.57
N ASP A 140 -12.30 -16.01 -14.55
CA ASP A 140 -10.85 -16.28 -14.55
C ASP A 140 -10.39 -16.91 -13.24
N GLN A 141 -10.92 -16.44 -12.11
CA GLN A 141 -10.64 -17.01 -10.79
C GLN A 141 -11.17 -18.44 -10.69
N GLN A 142 -12.38 -18.72 -11.18
CA GLN A 142 -12.95 -20.06 -11.21
C GLN A 142 -12.07 -21.05 -11.97
N LYS A 143 -11.62 -20.68 -13.18
CA LYS A 143 -10.70 -21.49 -13.98
C LYS A 143 -9.39 -21.80 -13.26
N ILE A 144 -8.82 -20.82 -12.58
CA ILE A 144 -7.58 -21.00 -11.81
C ILE A 144 -7.81 -21.94 -10.63
N ILE A 145 -8.91 -21.78 -9.90
CA ILE A 145 -9.29 -22.66 -8.78
C ILE A 145 -9.45 -24.10 -9.29
N GLU A 146 -10.22 -24.31 -10.36
CA GLU A 146 -10.40 -25.62 -10.97
C GLU A 146 -9.08 -26.26 -11.39
N GLN A 147 -8.16 -25.49 -11.99
CA GLN A 147 -6.83 -25.96 -12.37
C GLN A 147 -5.98 -26.38 -11.14
N ILE A 148 -6.07 -25.65 -10.05
CA ILE A 148 -5.35 -25.98 -8.81
C ILE A 148 -5.92 -27.26 -8.20
N LEU A 149 -7.25 -27.38 -8.11
CA LEU A 149 -7.92 -28.55 -7.54
C LEU A 149 -7.77 -29.84 -8.38
N GLN A 150 -7.56 -29.70 -9.70
CA GLN A 150 -7.37 -30.85 -10.61
C GLN A 150 -5.93 -31.40 -10.65
N LYS A 151 -4.97 -30.57 -10.19
CA LYS A 151 -3.54 -30.92 -10.30
C LYS A 151 -2.96 -31.01 -8.90
N GLU A 152 -2.44 -32.14 -8.54
CA GLU A 152 -1.71 -32.37 -7.29
C GLU A 152 -0.25 -31.90 -7.43
N PHE A 153 -0.03 -30.60 -7.25
CA PHE A 153 1.31 -30.05 -7.08
C PHE A 153 1.54 -29.70 -5.61
N GLU A 154 2.77 -29.90 -5.14
CA GLU A 154 3.16 -29.52 -3.79
C GLU A 154 3.28 -27.99 -3.61
N LEU A 155 3.51 -27.27 -4.71
CA LEU A 155 3.75 -25.83 -4.68
C LEU A 155 3.10 -25.12 -5.86
N TYR A 156 2.38 -24.04 -5.56
CA TYR A 156 1.75 -23.17 -6.57
C TYR A 156 2.23 -21.73 -6.42
N PHE A 157 2.62 -21.11 -7.52
CA PHE A 157 2.96 -19.68 -7.57
C PHE A 157 1.86 -18.91 -8.31
N LEU A 158 1.16 -18.03 -7.58
CA LEU A 158 0.17 -17.15 -8.17
C LEU A 158 0.76 -15.75 -8.39
N THR A 159 0.98 -15.38 -9.64
CA THR A 159 1.51 -14.06 -10.01
C THR A 159 0.47 -13.24 -10.75
N ALA A 160 0.28 -12.01 -10.36
CA ALA A 160 -0.54 -11.04 -11.06
C ALA A 160 -0.20 -9.62 -10.62
N LYS A 161 -0.56 -8.62 -11.41
CA LYS A 161 -0.42 -7.21 -11.03
C LYS A 161 -1.22 -6.91 -9.75
N ARG A 162 -0.83 -5.85 -9.03
CA ARG A 162 -1.56 -5.38 -7.85
C ARG A 162 -3.03 -5.09 -8.20
N GLY A 163 -3.95 -5.38 -7.27
CA GLY A 163 -5.39 -5.15 -7.45
C GLY A 163 -6.11 -6.16 -8.36
N ARG A 164 -5.47 -7.27 -8.74
CA ARG A 164 -6.07 -8.31 -9.58
C ARG A 164 -6.73 -9.45 -8.80
N GLY A 165 -6.99 -9.25 -7.50
CA GLY A 165 -7.76 -10.20 -6.70
C GLY A 165 -7.03 -11.48 -6.30
N LYS A 166 -5.68 -11.47 -6.19
CA LYS A 166 -4.91 -12.65 -5.72
C LYS A 166 -5.35 -13.12 -4.34
N SER A 167 -5.45 -12.20 -3.38
CA SER A 167 -5.86 -12.53 -2.02
C SER A 167 -7.33 -13.00 -1.95
N ALA A 168 -8.20 -12.43 -2.77
CA ALA A 168 -9.58 -12.90 -2.91
C ALA A 168 -9.63 -14.32 -3.49
N LEU A 169 -8.82 -14.61 -4.52
CA LEU A 169 -8.72 -15.95 -5.11
C LEU A 169 -8.26 -16.97 -4.07
N ALA A 170 -7.25 -16.64 -3.25
CA ALA A 170 -6.79 -17.54 -2.19
C ALA A 170 -7.89 -17.82 -1.15
N GLY A 171 -8.67 -16.79 -0.73
CA GLY A 171 -9.83 -16.99 0.15
C GLY A 171 -10.94 -17.85 -0.48
N LEU A 172 -11.21 -17.64 -1.77
CA LEU A 172 -12.18 -18.45 -2.51
C LEU A 172 -11.71 -19.90 -2.70
N LEU A 173 -10.42 -20.12 -2.97
CA LEU A 173 -9.82 -21.45 -3.04
C LEU A 173 -9.92 -22.16 -1.68
N ALA A 174 -9.64 -21.45 -0.59
CA ALA A 174 -9.76 -21.98 0.77
C ALA A 174 -11.13 -22.59 1.05
N ASN A 175 -12.21 -22.02 0.49
CA ASN A 175 -13.56 -22.55 0.63
C ASN A 175 -13.77 -23.92 -0.02
N GLN A 176 -12.96 -24.25 -1.02
CA GLN A 176 -13.04 -25.53 -1.77
C GLN A 176 -12.17 -26.66 -1.17
N LEU A 177 -11.27 -26.30 -0.26
CA LEU A 177 -10.33 -27.25 0.36
C LEU A 177 -10.98 -27.88 1.59
N ASP A 178 -10.86 -29.19 1.74
CA ASP A 178 -11.39 -29.93 2.91
C ASP A 178 -10.27 -30.33 3.87
N THR A 179 -9.39 -29.38 4.16
CA THR A 179 -8.20 -29.58 4.99
C THR A 179 -8.00 -28.38 5.90
N LYS A 180 -7.04 -28.48 6.84
CA LYS A 180 -6.58 -27.33 7.62
C LYS A 180 -5.94 -26.28 6.70
N ILE A 181 -6.20 -25.02 6.96
CA ILE A 181 -5.68 -23.92 6.15
C ILE A 181 -4.84 -23.02 7.06
N TYR A 182 -3.56 -22.95 6.74
CA TYR A 182 -2.63 -22.02 7.34
C TYR A 182 -2.39 -20.84 6.40
N LEU A 183 -2.19 -19.69 6.99
CA LEU A 183 -1.89 -18.46 6.27
C LEU A 183 -0.71 -17.78 6.92
N THR A 184 0.34 -17.55 6.13
CA THR A 184 1.52 -16.83 6.60
C THR A 184 1.73 -15.53 5.83
N ALA A 185 2.09 -14.50 6.57
CA ALA A 185 2.45 -13.19 6.00
C ALA A 185 3.25 -12.40 7.04
N PRO A 186 3.99 -11.36 6.61
CA PRO A 186 4.75 -10.51 7.53
C PRO A 186 3.89 -9.83 8.62
N ASN A 187 2.60 -9.60 8.34
CA ASN A 187 1.65 -9.07 9.31
C ASN A 187 0.21 -9.48 8.99
N LYS A 188 -0.65 -9.51 10.00
CA LYS A 188 -2.07 -9.89 9.87
C LYS A 188 -2.88 -8.97 8.96
N SER A 189 -2.51 -7.70 8.84
CA SER A 189 -3.26 -6.75 7.99
C SER A 189 -3.13 -7.07 6.50
N ALA A 190 -2.01 -7.68 6.07
CA ALA A 190 -1.80 -8.07 4.68
C ALA A 190 -2.76 -9.16 4.21
N VAL A 191 -3.34 -9.91 5.13
CA VAL A 191 -4.18 -11.08 4.86
C VAL A 191 -5.68 -10.84 5.09
N LYS A 192 -6.06 -9.63 5.50
CA LYS A 192 -7.45 -9.28 5.81
C LYS A 192 -8.41 -9.60 4.65
N ILE A 193 -8.03 -9.24 3.41
CA ILE A 193 -8.85 -9.48 2.22
C ILE A 193 -9.08 -10.99 2.02
N LEU A 194 -8.05 -11.83 2.23
CA LEU A 194 -8.19 -13.27 2.10
C LEU A 194 -9.22 -13.80 3.09
N ALA A 195 -9.14 -13.37 4.36
CA ALA A 195 -10.09 -13.76 5.39
C ALA A 195 -11.53 -13.29 5.11
N GLU A 196 -11.72 -12.13 4.46
CA GLU A 196 -13.04 -11.64 4.04
C GLU A 196 -13.69 -12.51 2.96
N PHE A 197 -12.91 -13.16 2.12
CA PHE A 197 -13.39 -14.07 1.05
C PHE A 197 -13.48 -15.53 1.49
N SER A 198 -12.90 -15.89 2.62
CA SER A 198 -12.99 -17.25 3.17
C SER A 198 -14.19 -17.38 4.11
N GLN A 199 -14.95 -18.47 3.90
CA GLN A 199 -16.01 -18.93 4.83
C GLN A 199 -15.48 -19.95 5.83
N LYS A 200 -14.22 -20.44 5.65
CA LYS A 200 -13.57 -21.40 6.52
C LYS A 200 -12.66 -20.70 7.52
N GLU A 201 -12.42 -21.34 8.63
CA GLU A 201 -11.44 -20.91 9.59
C GLU A 201 -10.04 -20.99 8.97
N ILE A 202 -9.29 -19.89 9.07
CA ILE A 202 -7.93 -19.78 8.60
C ILE A 202 -7.03 -19.50 9.79
N ILE A 203 -6.03 -20.35 9.97
CA ILE A 203 -5.07 -20.24 11.07
C ILE A 203 -3.91 -19.37 10.59
N PHE A 204 -3.82 -18.15 11.14
CA PHE A 204 -2.67 -17.29 10.85
C PHE A 204 -1.46 -17.75 11.67
N ILE A 205 -0.33 -17.89 11.01
CA ILE A 205 0.97 -18.19 11.63
C ILE A 205 2.03 -17.26 11.07
N ALA A 206 2.80 -16.59 11.92
CA ALA A 206 3.89 -15.75 11.48
C ALA A 206 5.02 -16.60 10.84
N PRO A 207 5.79 -16.05 9.88
CA PRO A 207 6.81 -16.84 9.17
C PRO A 207 7.86 -17.51 10.07
N ASP A 208 8.28 -16.84 11.13
CA ASP A 208 9.20 -17.34 12.13
C ASP A 208 8.58 -18.43 13.01
N GLU A 209 7.32 -18.27 13.41
CA GLU A 209 6.55 -19.28 14.15
C GLU A 209 6.32 -20.53 13.30
N LEU A 210 5.99 -20.35 11.99
CA LEU A 210 5.85 -21.46 11.05
C LEU A 210 7.16 -22.25 10.92
N PHE A 211 8.28 -21.55 10.79
CA PHE A 211 9.59 -22.20 10.69
C PHE A 211 9.90 -23.04 11.94
N LEU A 212 9.64 -22.50 13.12
CA LEU A 212 9.83 -23.24 14.39
C LEU A 212 8.87 -24.43 14.53
N ALA A 213 7.62 -24.27 14.10
CA ALA A 213 6.64 -25.36 14.14
C ALA A 213 7.09 -26.52 13.24
N LEU A 214 7.55 -26.26 12.04
CA LEU A 214 8.05 -27.26 11.10
C LEU A 214 9.34 -27.94 11.58
N GLN A 215 10.22 -27.22 12.28
CA GLN A 215 11.41 -27.81 12.89
C GLN A 215 11.09 -28.77 14.04
N ASN A 216 10.10 -28.42 14.88
CA ASN A 216 9.74 -29.18 16.06
C ASN A 216 8.84 -30.38 15.72
N ASP A 217 8.01 -30.25 14.70
CA ASP A 217 7.08 -31.30 14.26
C ASP A 217 7.00 -31.31 12.71
N PRO A 218 7.76 -32.17 12.03
CA PRO A 218 7.69 -32.31 10.58
C PRO A 218 6.30 -32.67 10.04
N SER A 219 5.45 -33.29 10.84
CA SER A 219 4.08 -33.65 10.47
C SER A 219 3.09 -32.48 10.59
N PHE A 220 3.54 -31.31 11.10
CA PHE A 220 2.72 -30.13 11.33
C PHE A 220 1.91 -29.72 10.09
N SER A 221 2.48 -29.87 8.89
CA SER A 221 1.86 -29.50 7.61
C SER A 221 1.15 -30.66 6.92
N GLU A 222 1.14 -31.87 7.49
CA GLU A 222 0.44 -33.01 6.89
C GLU A 222 -1.06 -32.74 6.78
N ASN A 223 -1.61 -32.95 5.59
CA ASN A 223 -3.01 -32.67 5.26
C ASN A 223 -3.43 -31.20 5.53
N ALA A 224 -2.57 -30.26 5.22
CA ALA A 224 -2.83 -28.83 5.34
C ALA A 224 -2.43 -28.06 4.10
N TRP A 225 -3.10 -26.94 3.86
CA TRP A 225 -2.70 -25.95 2.87
C TRP A 225 -2.08 -24.74 3.54
N LEU A 226 -1.00 -24.22 2.98
CA LEU A 226 -0.33 -22.99 3.38
C LEU A 226 -0.44 -21.94 2.28
N PHE A 227 -0.98 -20.77 2.63
CA PHE A 227 -1.05 -19.60 1.77
C PHE A 227 -0.07 -18.51 2.21
#